data_7dbe33b0c09aae70f7943988e4098e85
#
_entry.id   7dbe33b0c09aae70f7943988e4098e85
#
_cell.length_a   1.000
_cell.length_b   1.000
_cell.length_c   1.000
_cell.angle_alpha   90.00
_cell.angle_beta   90.00
_cell.angle_gamma   90.00
#
_symmetry.space_group_name_H-M   'P 1'
#
loop_
_entity.id
_entity.type
_entity.pdbx_description
1 polymer ?
#
loop_
_entity_poly.entity_id
_entity_poly.type
_entity_poly.pdbx_seq_one_letter_code
_entity_poly.pdbx_strand_id
1 'polypeptide(L)'
;MSGTFPLTPAPSAIKIQSYQPTRVSISHNLRRSVRTNGAQRWVITADWVGLTRAQFAPIQAFVVAQRGQWDSFTAVLPAHKLPQGVATGTPQINGTNQQGRSLSTRGWTAGLTGALKAGDFLGISGQTKVYMVTADVNADAFGLATVAIEPALLAVPADGAVITVRNVPFTLALGADTMESAVAPGSIYNFSLQLVEAF
;
A
#
# COMPACT_ATOMS: atom_id res chain seq x y z
N MET A 1 2.90 3.82 16.44
CA MET A 1 1.63 3.73 15.66
C MET A 1 0.48 4.21 16.52
N SER A 2 -0.28 5.14 16.03
CA SER A 2 -1.36 5.82 16.76
C SER A 2 -2.78 5.33 16.37
N GLY A 3 -2.92 4.08 15.95
CA GLY A 3 -4.21 3.46 15.65
C GLY A 3 -4.50 3.26 14.16
N THR A 4 -5.78 3.12 13.84
CA THR A 4 -6.27 2.91 12.46
C THR A 4 -7.02 4.15 11.99
N PHE A 5 -6.74 4.59 10.77
CA PHE A 5 -7.39 5.74 10.17
C PHE A 5 -8.91 5.54 10.04
N PRO A 6 -9.75 6.47 10.48
CA PRO A 6 -11.20 6.39 10.32
C PRO A 6 -11.60 6.61 8.87
N LEU A 7 -11.92 5.53 8.16
CA LEU A 7 -12.38 5.58 6.75
C LEU A 7 -13.91 5.64 6.64
N THR A 8 -14.58 6.15 7.65
CA THR A 8 -16.03 6.41 7.64
C THR A 8 -16.26 7.87 7.97
N PRO A 9 -16.81 8.66 7.02
CA PRO A 9 -17.19 8.29 5.65
C PRO A 9 -15.99 7.97 4.75
N ALA A 10 -16.23 7.11 3.75
CA ALA A 10 -15.19 6.79 2.78
C ALA A 10 -14.79 8.04 1.96
N PRO A 11 -13.52 8.15 1.54
CA PRO A 11 -13.10 9.21 0.64
C PRO A 11 -13.90 9.21 -0.67
N SER A 12 -14.19 10.38 -1.20
CA SER A 12 -14.85 10.56 -2.50
C SER A 12 -13.93 10.16 -3.66
N ALA A 13 -12.61 10.37 -3.48
CA ALA A 13 -11.60 9.94 -4.43
C ALA A 13 -10.32 9.50 -3.69
N ILE A 14 -9.63 8.51 -4.25
CA ILE A 14 -8.32 8.05 -3.78
C ILE A 14 -7.38 7.98 -4.96
N LYS A 15 -6.23 8.63 -4.85
CA LYS A 15 -5.15 8.57 -5.81
C LYS A 15 -3.95 7.89 -5.17
N ILE A 16 -3.43 6.82 -5.79
CA ILE A 16 -2.25 6.09 -5.34
C ILE A 16 -1.12 6.36 -6.33
N GLN A 17 0.03 6.75 -5.80
CA GLN A 17 1.23 7.02 -6.59
C GLN A 17 2.38 6.16 -6.06
N SER A 18 3.15 5.56 -6.96
CA SER A 18 4.42 4.92 -6.64
C SER A 18 5.53 5.94 -6.85
N TYR A 19 6.23 6.31 -5.80
CA TYR A 19 7.39 7.20 -5.86
C TYR A 19 8.67 6.37 -5.81
N GLN A 20 9.41 6.37 -6.93
CA GLN A 20 10.69 5.66 -7.08
C GLN A 20 11.75 6.66 -7.55
N PRO A 21 12.62 7.16 -6.66
CA PRO A 21 13.62 8.14 -7.04
C PRO A 21 14.70 7.50 -7.92
N THR A 22 14.88 8.05 -9.13
CA THR A 22 15.92 7.67 -10.07
C THR A 22 16.77 8.88 -10.45
N ARG A 23 18.05 8.66 -10.66
CA ARG A 23 18.96 9.67 -11.23
C ARG A 23 19.25 9.32 -12.67
N VAL A 24 18.95 10.25 -13.57
CA VAL A 24 19.20 10.11 -15.00
C VAL A 24 20.28 11.12 -15.39
N SER A 25 21.31 10.65 -16.10
CA SER A 25 22.34 11.47 -16.75
C SER A 25 22.36 11.15 -18.23
N ILE A 26 22.41 12.18 -19.06
CA ILE A 26 22.51 12.06 -20.50
C ILE A 26 23.84 12.68 -20.91
N SER A 27 24.69 11.91 -21.60
CA SER A 27 25.97 12.38 -22.13
C SER A 27 25.77 13.17 -23.44
N HIS A 28 26.81 13.89 -23.90
CA HIS A 28 26.75 14.65 -25.13
C HIS A 28 26.41 13.84 -26.40
N ASN A 29 26.69 12.54 -26.39
CA ASN A 29 26.30 11.61 -27.45
C ASN A 29 24.94 10.95 -27.22
N LEU A 30 24.07 11.57 -26.40
CA LEU A 30 22.72 11.16 -26.08
C LEU A 30 22.60 9.78 -25.41
N ARG A 31 23.68 9.21 -24.89
CA ARG A 31 23.63 7.98 -24.12
C ARG A 31 23.03 8.28 -22.73
N ARG A 32 21.98 7.54 -22.39
CA ARG A 32 21.30 7.60 -21.10
C ARG A 32 21.96 6.67 -20.10
N SER A 33 22.40 7.21 -18.98
CA SER A 33 22.82 6.46 -17.80
C SER A 33 21.78 6.66 -16.69
N VAL A 34 21.29 5.57 -16.07
CA VAL A 34 20.27 5.62 -15.04
C VAL A 34 20.77 4.90 -13.80
N ARG A 35 20.59 5.53 -12.66
CA ARG A 35 20.82 4.92 -11.34
C ARG A 35 19.54 5.01 -10.52
N THR A 36 19.15 3.90 -9.89
CA THR A 36 18.07 3.86 -8.90
C THR A 36 18.68 3.77 -7.50
N ASN A 37 18.05 4.41 -6.54
CA ASN A 37 18.42 4.29 -5.13
C ASN A 37 17.78 3.05 -4.46
N GLY A 38 17.00 2.25 -5.21
CA GLY A 38 16.34 1.04 -4.70
C GLY A 38 15.14 1.30 -3.78
N ALA A 39 14.89 2.54 -3.41
CA ALA A 39 13.77 2.91 -2.55
C ALA A 39 12.49 3.14 -3.37
N GLN A 40 11.38 2.68 -2.84
CA GLN A 40 10.04 2.98 -3.36
C GLN A 40 9.12 3.28 -2.18
N ARG A 41 8.19 4.20 -2.37
CA ARG A 41 7.20 4.59 -1.36
C ARG A 41 5.86 4.83 -2.02
N TRP A 42 4.80 4.37 -1.38
CA TRP A 42 3.45 4.69 -1.77
C TRP A 42 3.07 6.07 -1.24
N VAL A 43 2.55 6.91 -2.12
CA VAL A 43 1.96 8.21 -1.77
C VAL A 43 0.48 8.13 -2.12
N ILE A 44 -0.37 8.40 -1.14
CA ILE A 44 -1.81 8.26 -1.26
C ILE A 44 -2.43 9.63 -1.00
N THR A 45 -3.20 10.12 -1.96
CA THR A 45 -4.03 11.30 -1.77
C THR A 45 -5.48 10.85 -1.65
N ALA A 46 -6.13 11.25 -0.57
CA ALA A 46 -7.52 10.96 -0.31
C ALA A 46 -8.30 12.28 -0.22
N ASP A 47 -9.36 12.39 -1.03
CA ASP A 47 -10.19 13.57 -1.14
C ASP A 47 -11.58 13.29 -0.58
N TRP A 48 -12.09 14.21 0.21
CA TRP A 48 -13.47 14.19 0.72
C TRP A 48 -14.19 15.45 0.27
N VAL A 49 -15.37 15.26 -0.25
CA VAL A 49 -16.22 16.33 -0.74
C VAL A 49 -17.61 16.19 -0.13
N GLY A 50 -18.17 17.29 0.35
CA GLY A 50 -19.54 17.32 0.80
C GLY A 50 -19.79 16.74 2.21
N LEU A 51 -18.79 16.77 3.10
CA LEU A 51 -18.96 16.26 4.46
C LEU A 51 -19.75 17.21 5.34
N THR A 52 -20.61 16.66 6.18
CA THR A 52 -21.18 17.39 7.32
C THR A 52 -20.13 17.56 8.42
N ARG A 53 -20.35 18.52 9.33
CA ARG A 53 -19.47 18.72 10.49
C ARG A 53 -19.30 17.43 11.32
N ALA A 54 -20.37 16.68 11.53
CA ALA A 54 -20.34 15.44 12.31
C ALA A 54 -19.48 14.35 11.65
N GLN A 55 -19.42 14.32 10.32
CA GLN A 55 -18.58 13.40 9.56
C GLN A 55 -17.12 13.84 9.49
N PHE A 56 -16.88 15.14 9.40
CA PHE A 56 -15.54 15.72 9.31
C PHE A 56 -14.79 15.71 10.64
N ALA A 57 -15.46 16.05 11.75
CA ALA A 57 -14.84 16.24 13.05
C ALA A 57 -14.03 15.02 13.55
N PRO A 58 -14.47 13.76 13.42
CA PRO A 58 -13.67 12.60 13.84
C PRO A 58 -12.38 12.44 13.01
N ILE A 59 -12.44 12.74 11.71
CA ILE A 59 -11.27 12.66 10.83
C ILE A 59 -10.28 13.77 11.19
N GLN A 60 -10.76 14.98 11.37
CA GLN A 60 -9.93 16.11 11.80
C GLN A 60 -9.25 15.84 13.15
N ALA A 61 -10.00 15.33 14.13
CA ALA A 61 -9.46 15.00 15.44
C ALA A 61 -8.36 13.93 15.35
N PHE A 62 -8.57 12.90 14.52
CA PHE A 62 -7.56 11.87 14.27
C PHE A 62 -6.29 12.46 13.64
N VAL A 63 -6.43 13.30 12.59
CA VAL A 63 -5.28 13.93 11.91
C VAL A 63 -4.50 14.82 12.85
N VAL A 64 -5.18 15.66 13.64
CA VAL A 64 -4.52 16.53 14.64
C VAL A 64 -3.79 15.71 15.71
N ALA A 65 -4.35 14.56 16.11
CA ALA A 65 -3.71 13.67 17.08
C ALA A 65 -2.40 13.04 16.57
N GLN A 66 -2.15 13.02 15.24
CA GLN A 66 -0.89 12.54 14.67
C GLN A 66 0.28 13.51 14.86
N ARG A 67 0.04 14.74 15.28
CA ARG A 67 1.08 15.78 15.52
C ARG A 67 1.91 16.07 14.28
N GLY A 68 1.26 16.30 13.15
CA GLY A 68 1.93 16.44 11.86
C GLY A 68 2.50 15.07 11.41
N GLN A 69 3.69 15.08 10.85
CA GLN A 69 4.35 13.87 10.32
C GLN A 69 5.00 12.98 11.40
N TRP A 70 4.77 13.26 12.69
CA TRP A 70 5.45 12.57 13.79
C TRP A 70 5.01 11.11 13.94
N ASP A 71 3.70 10.86 13.94
CA ASP A 71 3.15 9.55 14.17
C ASP A 71 2.79 8.82 12.87
N SER A 72 2.80 7.49 12.92
CA SER A 72 2.30 6.62 11.85
C SER A 72 1.08 5.84 12.33
N PHE A 73 0.21 5.51 11.40
CA PHE A 73 -1.05 4.80 11.62
C PHE A 73 -1.29 3.79 10.50
N THR A 74 -2.25 2.89 10.70
CA THR A 74 -2.64 1.94 9.66
C THR A 74 -3.91 2.39 8.95
N ALA A 75 -3.98 2.13 7.64
CA ALA A 75 -5.20 2.33 6.86
C ALA A 75 -5.37 1.22 5.83
N VAL A 76 -6.62 0.76 5.63
CA VAL A 76 -6.97 -0.15 4.54
C VAL A 76 -7.66 0.65 3.46
N LEU A 77 -7.11 0.66 2.24
CA LEU A 77 -7.68 1.45 1.15
C LEU A 77 -9.01 0.86 0.67
N PRO A 78 -10.11 1.61 0.66
CA PRO A 78 -11.44 1.07 0.31
C PRO A 78 -11.50 0.41 -1.06
N ALA A 79 -10.84 1.01 -2.07
CA ALA A 79 -10.81 0.50 -3.44
C ALA A 79 -9.98 -0.79 -3.60
N HIS A 80 -9.10 -1.12 -2.64
CA HIS A 80 -8.17 -2.25 -2.70
C HIS A 80 -8.32 -3.20 -1.52
N LYS A 81 -9.52 -3.25 -0.93
CA LYS A 81 -9.82 -4.19 0.17
C LYS A 81 -9.73 -5.64 -0.24
N LEU A 82 -10.13 -5.93 -1.46
CA LEU A 82 -10.13 -7.29 -2.02
C LEU A 82 -9.16 -7.32 -3.21
N PRO A 83 -8.41 -8.42 -3.39
CA PRO A 83 -7.64 -8.63 -4.59
C PRO A 83 -8.58 -8.85 -5.79
N GLN A 84 -8.10 -8.57 -6.99
CA GLN A 84 -8.78 -8.91 -8.24
C GLN A 84 -8.74 -10.42 -8.51
N GLY A 85 -7.72 -11.11 -7.97
CA GLY A 85 -7.61 -12.55 -7.97
C GLY A 85 -8.56 -13.22 -6.99
N VAL A 86 -8.73 -14.54 -7.13
CA VAL A 86 -9.61 -15.34 -6.26
C VAL A 86 -9.05 -15.47 -4.85
N ALA A 87 -7.74 -15.52 -4.70
CA ALA A 87 -6.96 -15.53 -3.45
C ALA A 87 -7.54 -16.44 -2.36
N THR A 88 -7.71 -17.73 -2.67
CA THR A 88 -8.15 -18.73 -1.69
C THR A 88 -6.96 -19.50 -1.10
N GLY A 89 -7.14 -19.97 0.14
CA GLY A 89 -6.08 -20.60 0.94
C GLY A 89 -5.55 -19.66 2.02
N THR A 90 -4.44 -20.04 2.62
CA THR A 90 -3.69 -19.25 3.62
C THR A 90 -2.26 -19.06 3.13
N PRO A 91 -2.03 -18.12 2.22
CA PRO A 91 -0.72 -17.95 1.59
C PRO A 91 0.34 -17.56 2.61
N GLN A 92 1.50 -18.20 2.51
CA GLN A 92 2.66 -18.00 3.37
C GLN A 92 3.94 -17.99 2.55
N ILE A 93 4.97 -17.42 3.10
CA ILE A 93 6.33 -17.48 2.55
C ILE A 93 6.83 -18.93 2.55
N ASN A 94 7.40 -19.38 1.44
CA ASN A 94 7.95 -20.71 1.27
C ASN A 94 9.48 -20.66 1.18
N GLY A 95 10.15 -20.94 2.30
CA GLY A 95 11.60 -20.95 2.42
C GLY A 95 12.19 -19.67 2.99
N THR A 96 13.43 -19.78 3.41
CA THR A 96 14.23 -18.71 4.05
C THR A 96 15.05 -17.91 3.04
N ASN A 97 15.59 -16.77 3.45
CA ASN A 97 16.55 -15.94 2.70
C ASN A 97 16.05 -15.43 1.34
N GLN A 98 14.73 -15.23 1.19
CA GLN A 98 14.17 -14.66 -0.02
C GLN A 98 14.52 -13.18 -0.14
N GLN A 99 14.94 -12.77 -1.31
CA GLN A 99 15.35 -11.41 -1.65
C GLN A 99 14.92 -11.03 -3.08
N GLY A 100 15.01 -9.75 -3.40
CA GLY A 100 14.71 -9.28 -4.75
C GLY A 100 13.21 -9.07 -4.99
N ARG A 101 12.74 -9.34 -6.21
CA ARG A 101 11.39 -9.05 -6.69
C ARG A 101 10.54 -10.30 -6.96
N SER A 102 10.96 -11.44 -6.47
CA SER A 102 10.27 -12.71 -6.63
C SER A 102 10.09 -13.37 -5.28
N LEU A 103 8.86 -13.74 -4.97
CA LEU A 103 8.47 -14.40 -3.73
C LEU A 103 8.04 -15.83 -4.04
N SER A 104 8.71 -16.82 -3.45
CA SER A 104 8.21 -18.18 -3.38
C SER A 104 7.18 -18.29 -2.25
N THR A 105 6.01 -18.82 -2.56
CA THR A 105 4.88 -18.87 -1.63
C THR A 105 4.24 -20.25 -1.64
N ARG A 106 3.60 -20.60 -0.52
CA ARG A 106 2.84 -21.85 -0.31
C ARG A 106 1.51 -21.58 0.37
N GLY A 107 0.66 -22.59 0.45
CA GLY A 107 -0.60 -22.53 1.19
C GLY A 107 -1.76 -21.94 0.37
N TRP A 108 -1.59 -21.82 -0.94
CA TRP A 108 -2.69 -21.55 -1.86
C TRP A 108 -3.56 -22.78 -2.05
N THR A 109 -4.80 -22.59 -2.49
CA THR A 109 -5.60 -23.72 -2.95
C THR A 109 -4.90 -24.39 -4.14
N ALA A 110 -4.76 -25.72 -4.10
CA ALA A 110 -4.10 -26.51 -5.13
C ALA A 110 -4.76 -26.32 -6.50
N GLY A 111 -3.94 -26.06 -7.52
CA GLY A 111 -4.39 -25.86 -8.91
C GLY A 111 -5.19 -24.55 -9.13
N LEU A 112 -5.10 -23.58 -8.21
CA LEU A 112 -5.84 -22.34 -8.31
C LEU A 112 -5.31 -21.47 -9.45
N THR A 113 -6.15 -21.23 -10.45
CA THR A 113 -5.86 -20.28 -11.53
C THR A 113 -6.31 -18.88 -11.12
N GLY A 114 -5.46 -17.86 -11.38
CA GLY A 114 -5.76 -16.48 -11.01
C GLY A 114 -5.79 -16.24 -9.51
N ALA A 115 -4.87 -16.83 -8.76
CA ALA A 115 -4.73 -16.62 -7.33
C ALA A 115 -4.58 -15.12 -7.00
N LEU A 116 -3.71 -14.43 -7.72
CA LEU A 116 -3.57 -12.97 -7.71
C LEU A 116 -3.49 -12.44 -9.14
N LYS A 117 -3.80 -11.17 -9.31
CA LYS A 117 -3.69 -10.45 -10.57
C LYS A 117 -2.66 -9.33 -10.48
N ALA A 118 -2.08 -8.97 -11.61
CA ALA A 118 -1.23 -7.80 -11.70
C ALA A 118 -1.99 -6.56 -11.19
N GLY A 119 -1.37 -5.80 -10.27
CA GLY A 119 -1.99 -4.66 -9.59
C GLY A 119 -2.59 -4.96 -8.21
N ASP A 120 -2.67 -6.23 -7.80
CA ASP A 120 -3.07 -6.58 -6.43
C ASP A 120 -1.98 -6.18 -5.43
N PHE A 121 -2.39 -5.78 -4.23
CA PHE A 121 -1.49 -5.49 -3.13
C PHE A 121 -1.35 -6.67 -2.17
N LEU A 122 -0.17 -6.79 -1.58
CA LEU A 122 0.09 -7.75 -0.53
C LEU A 122 0.96 -7.17 0.59
N GLY A 123 0.72 -7.64 1.80
CA GLY A 123 1.54 -7.38 2.97
C GLY A 123 2.13 -8.69 3.49
N ILE A 124 3.28 -8.61 4.14
CA ILE A 124 3.96 -9.77 4.75
C ILE A 124 3.97 -9.56 6.27
N SER A 125 3.56 -10.55 7.02
CA SER A 125 3.56 -10.50 8.48
C SER A 125 4.98 -10.18 9.01
N GLY A 126 5.05 -9.24 9.96
CA GLY A 126 6.32 -8.73 10.50
C GLY A 126 6.96 -7.61 9.69
N GLN A 127 6.36 -7.19 8.57
CA GLN A 127 6.80 -6.05 7.78
C GLN A 127 5.69 -5.02 7.66
N THR A 128 6.07 -3.74 7.57
CA THR A 128 5.14 -2.62 7.37
C THR A 128 5.02 -2.21 5.91
N LYS A 129 5.95 -2.67 5.07
CA LYS A 129 5.98 -2.41 3.64
C LYS A 129 4.87 -3.16 2.90
N VAL A 130 4.17 -2.47 2.01
CA VAL A 130 3.18 -3.05 1.10
C VAL A 130 3.79 -3.19 -0.29
N TYR A 131 3.60 -4.35 -0.88
CA TYR A 131 4.11 -4.71 -2.20
C TYR A 131 2.95 -4.83 -3.19
N MET A 132 3.23 -4.51 -4.46
CA MET A 132 2.28 -4.71 -5.56
C MET A 132 2.70 -5.92 -6.38
N VAL A 133 1.74 -6.75 -6.74
CA VAL A 133 1.92 -7.88 -7.68
C VAL A 133 2.05 -7.33 -9.10
N THR A 134 3.09 -7.76 -9.82
CA THR A 134 3.40 -7.24 -11.16
C THR A 134 3.03 -8.17 -12.30
N ALA A 135 2.69 -9.41 -11.99
CA ALA A 135 2.25 -10.41 -12.97
C ALA A 135 1.15 -11.30 -12.38
N ASP A 136 0.30 -11.84 -13.23
CA ASP A 136 -0.74 -12.80 -12.81
C ASP A 136 -0.11 -14.04 -12.16
N VAL A 137 -0.71 -14.53 -11.09
CA VAL A 137 -0.22 -15.63 -10.27
C VAL A 137 -1.19 -16.80 -10.32
N ASN A 138 -0.66 -17.98 -10.61
CA ASN A 138 -1.38 -19.24 -10.52
C ASN A 138 -0.67 -20.14 -9.51
N ALA A 139 -1.43 -20.91 -8.74
CA ALA A 139 -0.89 -21.93 -7.87
C ALA A 139 -0.83 -23.28 -8.59
N ASP A 140 0.23 -24.03 -8.33
CA ASP A 140 0.39 -25.37 -8.85
C ASP A 140 -0.50 -26.41 -8.13
N ALA A 141 -0.37 -27.69 -8.53
CA ALA A 141 -1.13 -28.79 -7.96
C ALA A 141 -0.83 -29.04 -6.46
N PHE A 142 0.23 -28.43 -5.92
CA PHE A 142 0.62 -28.53 -4.52
C PHE A 142 0.32 -27.26 -3.71
N GLY A 143 -0.31 -26.27 -4.33
CA GLY A 143 -0.59 -24.98 -3.70
C GLY A 143 0.65 -24.10 -3.53
N LEU A 144 1.67 -24.29 -4.37
CA LEU A 144 2.85 -23.44 -4.44
C LEU A 144 2.67 -22.41 -5.56
N ALA A 145 3.20 -21.22 -5.35
CA ALA A 145 3.20 -20.17 -6.38
C ALA A 145 4.42 -19.26 -6.24
N THR A 146 4.87 -18.72 -7.38
CA THR A 146 5.86 -17.66 -7.41
C THR A 146 5.16 -16.34 -7.71
N VAL A 147 5.33 -15.36 -6.84
CA VAL A 147 4.71 -14.04 -6.94
C VAL A 147 5.77 -13.01 -7.32
N ALA A 148 5.61 -12.37 -8.47
CA ALA A 148 6.44 -11.24 -8.87
C ALA A 148 5.91 -9.96 -8.19
N ILE A 149 6.79 -9.23 -7.52
CA ILE A 149 6.44 -8.06 -6.71
C ILE A 149 7.28 -6.82 -7.04
N GLU A 150 6.71 -5.66 -6.77
CA GLU A 150 7.40 -4.37 -6.77
C GLU A 150 6.95 -3.59 -5.52
N PRO A 151 7.86 -2.96 -4.79
CA PRO A 151 9.32 -2.94 -4.93
C PRO A 151 9.99 -4.27 -4.56
N ALA A 152 11.32 -4.34 -4.72
CA ALA A 152 12.08 -5.46 -4.17
C ALA A 152 11.86 -5.56 -2.65
N LEU A 153 11.96 -6.77 -2.12
CA LEU A 153 11.85 -7.01 -0.68
C LEU A 153 12.78 -6.08 0.10
N LEU A 154 12.20 -5.33 1.02
CA LEU A 154 12.93 -4.40 1.87
C LEU A 154 13.67 -5.14 3.01
N ALA A 155 13.04 -6.19 3.51
CA ALA A 155 13.61 -7.08 4.51
C ALA A 155 13.34 -8.54 4.14
N VAL A 156 14.24 -9.43 4.55
CA VAL A 156 14.09 -10.87 4.34
C VAL A 156 12.91 -11.38 5.17
N PRO A 157 11.87 -11.93 4.55
CA PRO A 157 10.75 -12.49 5.29
C PRO A 157 11.14 -13.80 5.98
N ALA A 158 10.53 -14.07 7.13
CA ALA A 158 10.67 -15.37 7.77
C ALA A 158 9.94 -16.46 6.97
N ASP A 159 10.46 -17.70 7.00
CA ASP A 159 9.71 -18.85 6.46
C ASP A 159 8.38 -19.00 7.23
N GLY A 160 7.31 -19.27 6.51
CA GLY A 160 5.97 -19.37 7.07
C GLY A 160 5.32 -18.05 7.43
N ALA A 161 5.96 -16.89 7.19
CA ALA A 161 5.31 -15.61 7.38
C ALA A 161 4.03 -15.50 6.53
N VAL A 162 2.92 -15.13 7.18
CA VAL A 162 1.62 -15.03 6.51
C VAL A 162 1.61 -13.87 5.53
N ILE A 163 1.07 -14.12 4.34
CA ILE A 163 0.87 -13.09 3.31
C ILE A 163 -0.58 -12.63 3.38
N THR A 164 -0.76 -11.34 3.66
CA THR A 164 -2.07 -10.70 3.67
C THR A 164 -2.36 -10.13 2.30
N VAL A 165 -3.44 -10.61 1.67
CA VAL A 165 -3.88 -10.20 0.32
C VAL A 165 -5.29 -9.59 0.32
N ARG A 166 -5.96 -9.60 1.47
CA ARG A 166 -7.28 -8.99 1.70
C ARG A 166 -7.17 -7.99 2.83
N ASN A 167 -7.81 -6.84 2.68
CA ASN A 167 -7.72 -5.76 3.67
C ASN A 167 -6.26 -5.41 4.03
N VAL A 168 -5.40 -5.33 3.02
CA VAL A 168 -3.97 -5.08 3.23
C VAL A 168 -3.79 -3.75 3.98
N PRO A 169 -3.20 -3.77 5.20
CA PRO A 169 -2.99 -2.58 5.97
C PRO A 169 -1.76 -1.82 5.45
N PHE A 170 -1.96 -0.60 4.99
CA PHE A 170 -0.86 0.32 4.72
C PHE A 170 -0.47 1.02 6.02
N THR A 171 0.81 1.03 6.34
CA THR A 171 1.36 1.88 7.40
C THR A 171 1.68 3.23 6.79
N LEU A 172 1.00 4.28 7.24
CA LEU A 172 1.04 5.60 6.65
C LEU A 172 1.39 6.65 7.70
N ALA A 173 1.99 7.74 7.25
CA ALA A 173 2.15 8.99 7.99
C ALA A 173 1.57 10.14 7.15
N LEU A 174 1.33 11.29 7.77
CA LEU A 174 0.93 12.48 7.03
C LEU A 174 2.05 12.93 6.09
N GLY A 175 1.69 13.38 4.89
CA GLY A 175 2.64 13.88 3.89
C GLY A 175 3.10 15.32 4.13
N ALA A 176 2.41 16.06 5.02
CA ALA A 176 2.71 17.43 5.41
C ALA A 176 2.33 17.68 6.86
N ASP A 177 2.93 18.69 7.48
CA ASP A 177 2.61 19.10 8.85
C ASP A 177 1.34 19.95 8.95
N THR A 178 0.83 20.39 7.81
CA THR A 178 -0.37 21.22 7.71
C THR A 178 -1.55 20.41 7.19
N MET A 179 -2.72 20.66 7.76
CA MET A 179 -4.01 20.20 7.26
C MET A 179 -4.86 21.40 6.90
N GLU A 180 -5.26 21.48 5.65
CA GLU A 180 -6.18 22.51 5.16
C GLU A 180 -7.57 21.92 4.96
N SER A 181 -8.59 22.65 5.39
CA SER A 181 -9.99 22.31 5.15
C SER A 181 -10.74 23.54 4.68
N ALA A 182 -11.52 23.39 3.63
CA ALA A 182 -12.41 24.44 3.15
C ALA A 182 -13.85 24.20 3.63
N VAL A 183 -14.48 25.25 4.12
CA VAL A 183 -15.89 25.23 4.53
C VAL A 183 -16.70 26.02 3.52
N ALA A 184 -17.59 25.34 2.81
CA ALA A 184 -18.51 25.94 1.86
C ALA A 184 -19.80 26.44 2.56
N PRO A 185 -20.59 27.32 1.92
CA PRO A 185 -21.90 27.71 2.43
C PRO A 185 -22.78 26.49 2.76
N GLY A 186 -23.52 26.56 3.86
CA GLY A 186 -24.29 25.42 4.37
C GLY A 186 -23.51 24.47 5.29
N SER A 187 -22.34 24.86 5.76
CA SER A 187 -21.47 24.07 6.65
C SER A 187 -21.02 22.74 6.01
N ILE A 188 -20.72 22.79 4.73
CA ILE A 188 -20.17 21.66 3.95
C ILE A 188 -18.66 21.72 3.98
N TYR A 189 -18.02 20.63 4.36
CA TYR A 189 -16.56 20.51 4.50
C TYR A 189 -15.99 19.74 3.32
N ASN A 190 -14.97 20.34 2.69
CA ASN A 190 -14.16 19.69 1.67
C ASN A 190 -12.71 19.70 2.13
N PHE A 191 -12.03 18.58 2.04
CA PHE A 191 -10.61 18.53 2.35
C PHE A 191 -9.90 17.40 1.58
N SER A 192 -8.60 17.56 1.44
CA SER A 192 -7.70 16.62 0.82
C SER A 192 -6.58 16.26 1.80
N LEU A 193 -6.21 15.01 1.86
CA LEU A 193 -5.16 14.52 2.74
C LEU A 193 -4.14 13.74 1.93
N GLN A 194 -2.89 14.17 2.00
CA GLN A 194 -1.77 13.43 1.44
C GLN A 194 -1.15 12.54 2.53
N LEU A 195 -1.04 11.27 2.24
CA LEU A 195 -0.49 10.24 3.10
C LEU A 195 0.72 9.62 2.41
N VAL A 196 1.72 9.30 3.19
CA VAL A 196 2.97 8.72 2.69
C VAL A 196 3.25 7.45 3.47
N GLU A 197 3.64 6.39 2.76
CA GLU A 197 3.99 5.13 3.40
C GLU A 197 5.17 5.30 4.35
N ALA A 198 5.02 4.80 5.58
CA ALA A 198 6.03 4.80 6.64
C ALA A 198 6.47 3.37 6.93
N PHE A 199 7.78 3.09 6.81
CA PHE A 199 8.37 1.77 7.05
C PHE A 199 9.77 1.89 7.64
#